data_9b06f28fa4bf38b3ed71c20497a5fd75
#
_entry.id   9b06f28fa4bf38b3ed71c20497a5fd75
#
_cell.length_a   1.000
_cell.length_b   1.000
_cell.length_c   1.000
_cell.angle_alpha   90.00
_cell.angle_beta   90.00
_cell.angle_gamma   90.00
#
_symmetry.space_group_name_H-M   'P 1'
#
loop_
_entity.id
_entity.type
_entity.pdbx_description
1 polymer ?
#
loop_
_entity_poly.entity_id
_entity_poly.type
_entity_poly.pdbx_seq_one_letter_code
_entity_poly.pdbx_strand_id
1 'polypeptide(L)'
;MSAQEALALTGELSFDTVPAVLAQTAEYSARADLPQRLTLDFSAITSVDSAAVALLLEWRRMAASRGKTLVFVNLPANLVALAELYGVAELIQPHAA
;
A
#
# COMPACT_ATOMS: atom_id res chain seq x y z
N MET A 1 7.10 -11.27 20.21
CA MET A 1 6.85 -11.26 18.79
C MET A 1 5.80 -10.23 18.42
N SER A 2 6.02 -9.51 17.37
CA SER A 2 5.10 -8.45 16.98
C SER A 2 3.84 -9.03 16.35
N ALA A 3 2.69 -8.46 16.69
CA ALA A 3 1.42 -8.79 16.03
C ALA A 3 1.28 -8.10 14.69
N GLN A 4 2.27 -7.31 14.31
CA GLN A 4 2.29 -6.57 13.06
C GLN A 4 3.54 -6.92 12.28
N GLU A 5 3.42 -6.87 10.98
CA GLU A 5 4.55 -7.06 10.10
C GLU A 5 4.56 -5.91 9.11
N ALA A 6 5.74 -5.34 8.86
CA ALA A 6 5.89 -4.24 7.92
C ALA A 6 6.62 -4.72 6.69
N LEU A 7 6.09 -4.40 5.53
CA LEU A 7 6.76 -4.63 4.25
C LEU A 7 7.23 -3.28 3.71
N ALA A 8 8.53 -3.12 3.57
CA ALA A 8 9.10 -1.89 3.05
C ALA A 8 9.11 -1.97 1.52
N LEU A 9 8.51 -0.96 0.89
CA LEU A 9 8.55 -0.83 -0.57
C LEU A 9 9.66 0.12 -0.94
N THR A 10 10.30 -0.13 -2.08
CA THR A 10 11.42 0.70 -2.51
C THR A 10 11.26 1.08 -3.98
N GLY A 11 11.88 2.20 -4.35
CA GLY A 11 11.97 2.62 -5.73
C GLY A 11 10.77 3.40 -6.21
N GLU A 12 10.39 3.16 -7.44
CA GLU A 12 9.35 3.91 -8.11
C GLU A 12 8.04 3.15 -8.11
N LEU A 13 6.95 3.87 -7.87
CA LEU A 13 5.59 3.33 -8.06
C LEU A 13 4.95 4.06 -9.21
N SER A 14 5.00 3.48 -10.40
CA SER A 14 4.54 4.12 -11.62
C SER A 14 3.90 3.09 -12.55
N PHE A 15 3.37 3.58 -13.65
CA PHE A 15 2.81 2.73 -14.69
C PHE A 15 3.78 1.61 -15.08
N ASP A 16 5.07 1.93 -15.16
CA ASP A 16 6.08 0.96 -15.61
C ASP A 16 6.39 -0.10 -14.56
N THR A 17 6.28 0.25 -13.26
CA THR A 17 6.71 -0.65 -12.19
C THR A 17 5.56 -1.40 -11.53
N VAL A 18 4.32 -0.92 -11.67
CA VAL A 18 3.17 -1.51 -11.00
C VAL A 18 3.02 -3.01 -11.26
N PRO A 19 3.19 -3.53 -12.49
CA PRO A 19 3.05 -4.98 -12.68
C PRO A 19 4.03 -5.79 -11.84
N ALA A 20 5.28 -5.35 -11.74
CA ALA A 20 6.28 -6.06 -10.93
C ALA A 20 5.96 -5.94 -9.45
N VAL A 21 5.51 -4.77 -9.00
CA VAL A 21 5.15 -4.55 -7.60
C VAL A 21 3.94 -5.41 -7.23
N LEU A 22 2.95 -5.50 -8.11
CA LEU A 22 1.80 -6.36 -7.87
C LEU A 22 2.21 -7.82 -7.73
N ALA A 23 3.13 -8.31 -8.58
CA ALA A 23 3.60 -9.68 -8.49
C ALA A 23 4.31 -9.93 -7.17
N GLN A 24 5.15 -9.01 -6.73
CA GLN A 24 5.87 -9.11 -5.48
C GLN A 24 4.92 -9.13 -4.28
N THR A 25 3.94 -8.25 -4.29
CA THR A 25 2.98 -8.17 -3.18
C THR A 25 1.99 -9.32 -3.20
N ALA A 26 1.72 -9.91 -4.37
CA ALA A 26 0.87 -11.09 -4.45
C ALA A 26 1.54 -12.27 -3.74
N GLU A 27 2.85 -12.46 -3.93
CA GLU A 27 3.59 -13.49 -3.21
C GLU A 27 3.54 -13.25 -1.70
N TYR A 28 3.75 -12.00 -1.28
CA TYR A 28 3.68 -11.64 0.12
C TYR A 28 2.30 -11.95 0.69
N SER A 29 1.24 -11.55 0.00
CA SER A 29 -0.12 -11.71 0.49
C SER A 29 -0.59 -13.16 0.48
N ALA A 30 0.10 -14.04 -0.24
CA ALA A 30 -0.24 -15.46 -0.27
C ALA A 30 0.30 -16.23 0.95
N ARG A 31 1.14 -15.61 1.76
CA ARG A 31 1.69 -16.26 2.94
C ARG A 31 0.58 -16.58 3.94
N ALA A 32 0.60 -17.78 4.48
CA ALA A 32 -0.41 -18.22 5.45
C ALA A 32 -0.16 -17.67 6.86
N ASP A 33 1.06 -17.21 7.12
CA ASP A 33 1.49 -16.77 8.45
C ASP A 33 1.38 -15.27 8.69
N LEU A 34 0.69 -14.55 7.80
CA LEU A 34 0.57 -13.10 7.94
C LEU A 34 -0.31 -12.72 9.13
N PRO A 35 0.08 -11.68 9.87
CA PRO A 35 -0.76 -11.19 10.96
C PRO A 35 -2.03 -10.54 10.42
N GLN A 36 -2.97 -10.29 11.32
CA GLN A 36 -4.23 -9.64 10.98
C GLN A 36 -4.02 -8.23 10.44
N ARG A 37 -3.03 -7.53 10.95
CA ARG A 37 -2.74 -6.17 10.55
C ARG A 37 -1.44 -6.13 9.76
N LEU A 38 -1.52 -5.66 8.52
CA LEU A 38 -0.39 -5.56 7.62
C LEU A 38 -0.02 -4.10 7.43
N THR A 39 1.27 -3.80 7.48
CA THR A 39 1.76 -2.44 7.30
C THR A 39 2.65 -2.38 6.08
N LEU A 40 2.37 -1.43 5.18
CA LEU A 40 3.23 -1.13 4.03
C LEU A 40 3.93 0.20 4.29
N ASP A 41 5.25 0.18 4.23
CA ASP A 41 6.10 1.34 4.51
C ASP A 41 6.61 1.91 3.20
N PHE A 42 6.32 3.19 2.97
CA PHE A 42 6.65 3.90 1.73
C PHE A 42 7.85 4.83 1.89
N SER A 43 8.58 4.76 3.01
CA SER A 43 9.66 5.72 3.27
C SER A 43 10.78 5.65 2.24
N ALA A 44 10.97 4.53 1.58
CA ALA A 44 12.01 4.36 0.55
C ALA A 44 11.50 4.51 -0.88
N ILE A 45 10.26 4.95 -1.05
CA ILE A 45 9.71 5.21 -2.39
C ILE A 45 10.29 6.53 -2.90
N THR A 46 10.80 6.50 -4.12
CA THR A 46 11.49 7.66 -4.71
C THR A 46 10.61 8.49 -5.63
N SER A 47 9.64 7.89 -6.29
CA SER A 47 8.71 8.62 -7.14
C SER A 47 7.40 7.86 -7.30
N VAL A 48 6.34 8.60 -7.61
CA VAL A 48 5.01 8.03 -7.80
C VAL A 48 4.30 8.75 -8.95
N ASP A 49 3.35 8.05 -9.57
CA ASP A 49 2.40 8.68 -10.48
C ASP A 49 0.99 8.20 -10.14
N SER A 50 0.01 8.51 -10.98
CA SER A 50 -1.38 8.16 -10.67
C SER A 50 -1.62 6.65 -10.59
N ALA A 51 -0.78 5.84 -11.22
CA ALA A 51 -0.90 4.39 -11.11
C ALA A 51 -0.68 3.92 -9.67
N ALA A 52 0.13 4.66 -8.90
CA ALA A 52 0.34 4.32 -7.49
C ALA A 52 -0.95 4.43 -6.68
N VAL A 53 -1.78 5.43 -6.96
CA VAL A 53 -3.07 5.58 -6.26
C VAL A 53 -3.96 4.37 -6.52
N ALA A 54 -4.05 3.95 -7.77
CA ALA A 54 -4.85 2.77 -8.12
C ALA A 54 -4.32 1.51 -7.44
N LEU A 55 -3.00 1.40 -7.34
CA LEU A 55 -2.36 0.26 -6.69
C LEU A 55 -2.72 0.20 -5.20
N LEU A 56 -2.70 1.33 -4.51
CA LEU A 56 -3.08 1.37 -3.09
C LEU A 56 -4.52 0.92 -2.88
N LEU A 57 -5.43 1.35 -3.74
CA LEU A 57 -6.82 0.96 -3.64
C LEU A 57 -6.99 -0.53 -3.90
N GLU A 58 -6.26 -1.07 -4.85
CA GLU A 58 -6.30 -2.49 -5.14
C GLU A 58 -5.78 -3.32 -3.97
N TRP A 59 -4.70 -2.88 -3.35
CA TRP A 59 -4.17 -3.57 -2.18
C TRP A 59 -5.17 -3.57 -1.03
N ARG A 60 -5.85 -2.45 -0.81
CA ARG A 60 -6.87 -2.39 0.25
C ARG A 60 -8.00 -3.38 -0.03
N ARG A 61 -8.43 -3.44 -1.29
CA ARG A 61 -9.49 -4.35 -1.69
C ARG A 61 -9.08 -5.80 -1.47
N MET A 62 -7.85 -6.13 -1.86
CA MET A 62 -7.33 -7.50 -1.69
C MET A 62 -7.22 -7.87 -0.21
N ALA A 63 -6.74 -6.96 0.61
CA ALA A 63 -6.62 -7.21 2.05
C ALA A 63 -8.00 -7.44 2.67
N ALA A 64 -8.96 -6.59 2.33
CA ALA A 64 -10.31 -6.71 2.84
C ALA A 64 -10.94 -8.05 2.47
N SER A 65 -10.69 -8.54 1.25
CA SER A 65 -11.25 -9.81 0.80
C SER A 65 -10.67 -10.99 1.59
N ARG A 66 -9.55 -10.80 2.27
CA ARG A 66 -8.93 -11.83 3.10
C ARG A 66 -9.12 -11.58 4.59
N GLY A 67 -9.96 -10.62 4.94
CA GLY A 67 -10.21 -10.27 6.33
C GLY A 67 -9.03 -9.61 7.03
N LYS A 68 -8.13 -8.99 6.27
CA LYS A 68 -6.96 -8.33 6.83
C LYS A 68 -7.16 -6.82 6.84
N THR A 69 -6.49 -6.14 7.80
CA THR A 69 -6.42 -4.70 7.85
C THR A 69 -5.09 -4.26 7.27
N LEU A 70 -5.13 -3.34 6.32
CA LEU A 70 -3.93 -2.83 5.68
C LEU A 70 -3.72 -1.38 6.06
N VAL A 71 -2.51 -1.05 6.50
CA VAL A 71 -2.13 0.29 6.91
C VAL A 71 -0.94 0.74 6.07
N PHE A 72 -1.04 1.96 5.53
CA PHE A 72 0.05 2.58 4.79
C PHE A 72 0.73 3.59 5.69
N VAL A 73 2.06 3.53 5.79
CA VAL A 73 2.82 4.46 6.61
C VAL A 73 3.87 5.16 5.77
N ASN A 74 4.21 6.37 6.17
CA ASN A 74 5.23 7.19 5.51
C ASN A 74 4.92 7.45 4.04
N LEU A 75 3.66 7.71 3.73
CA LEU A 75 3.24 8.01 2.37
C LEU A 75 3.92 9.28 1.87
N PRO A 76 4.50 9.28 0.65
CA PRO A 76 5.05 10.50 0.08
C PRO A 76 3.99 11.59 -0.06
N ALA A 77 4.39 12.83 0.15
CA ALA A 77 3.44 13.95 0.09
C ALA A 77 2.76 14.06 -1.27
N ASN A 78 3.49 13.81 -2.35
CA ASN A 78 2.90 13.87 -3.69
C ASN A 78 1.90 12.74 -3.93
N LEU A 79 2.08 11.59 -3.30
CA LEU A 79 1.09 10.50 -3.40
C LEU A 79 -0.20 10.87 -2.67
N VAL A 80 -0.06 11.46 -1.48
CA VAL A 80 -1.23 11.95 -0.74
C VAL A 80 -1.96 13.02 -1.55
N ALA A 81 -1.22 13.94 -2.18
CA ALA A 81 -1.81 14.97 -3.01
C ALA A 81 -2.58 14.40 -4.20
N LEU A 82 -2.03 13.37 -4.84
CA LEU A 82 -2.73 12.70 -5.94
C LEU A 82 -4.02 12.03 -5.46
N ALA A 83 -3.97 11.40 -4.30
CA ALA A 83 -5.15 10.76 -3.73
C ALA A 83 -6.23 11.78 -3.40
N GLU A 84 -5.84 12.96 -2.90
CA GLU A 84 -6.78 14.04 -2.63
C GLU A 84 -7.40 14.55 -3.93
N LEU A 85 -6.58 14.69 -4.96
CA LEU A 85 -7.07 15.14 -6.26
C LEU A 85 -8.13 14.20 -6.83
N TYR A 86 -7.95 12.90 -6.62
CA TYR A 86 -8.90 11.91 -7.11
C TYR A 86 -10.04 11.63 -6.13
N GLY A 87 -10.06 12.31 -4.99
CA GLY A 87 -11.11 12.16 -4.00
C GLY A 87 -11.08 10.87 -3.22
N VAL A 88 -9.92 10.22 -3.12
CA VAL A 88 -9.80 8.92 -2.47
C VAL A 88 -8.83 8.92 -1.28
N ALA A 89 -8.43 10.11 -0.82
CA ALA A 89 -7.46 10.19 0.28
C ALA A 89 -7.92 9.47 1.54
N GLU A 90 -9.22 9.50 1.83
CA GLU A 90 -9.77 8.81 3.00
C GLU A 90 -9.61 7.30 2.93
N LEU A 91 -9.53 6.76 1.72
CA LEU A 91 -9.40 5.32 1.53
C LEU A 91 -7.97 4.84 1.73
N ILE A 92 -6.98 5.71 1.55
CA ILE A 92 -5.57 5.32 1.67
C ILE A 92 -4.90 5.88 2.91
N GLN A 93 -5.47 6.89 3.54
CA GLN A 93 -4.98 7.46 4.79
C GLN A 93 -5.99 7.15 5.87
N PRO A 94 -5.75 6.15 6.69
CA PRO A 94 -6.69 5.87 7.77
C PRO A 94 -6.71 7.04 8.74
N HIS A 95 -7.89 7.36 9.21
CA HIS A 95 -8.01 8.39 10.24
C HIS A 95 -7.32 7.92 11.49
N ALA A 96 -6.62 8.84 12.13
CA ALA A 96 -6.15 8.60 13.48
C ALA A 96 -7.40 8.50 14.34
N ALA A 97 -7.65 7.32 14.78
CA ALA A 97 -8.82 7.09 15.60
C ALA A 97 -8.62 7.68 16.98
#